data_3df96465c8bf17d17330a20d2032d2b8
#
_entry.id   3df96465c8bf17d17330a20d2032d2b8
#
_cell.length_a   1.000
_cell.length_b   1.000
_cell.length_c   1.000
_cell.angle_alpha   90.00
_cell.angle_beta   90.00
_cell.angle_gamma   90.00
#
_symmetry.space_group_name_H-M   'P 1'
#
loop_
_entity.id
_entity.type
_entity.pdbx_description
1 polymer ?
#
loop_
_entity_poly.entity_id
_entity_poly.type
_entity_poly.pdbx_seq_one_letter_code
_entity_poly.pdbx_strand_id
1 'polypeptide(L)'
;MTHRPFSLSRRGRRFLALALAACMLCAALPQALAANPEVDAGMVYCFQSVEFQTGASDDLTGICVTGVPQSGLGTVQLGSRVILPGDILTTGQLDAMTFHPASAGGQEAQLTYLPIYGNRVEKEAVMTISIRSKENQAPVAESTSLETYKNLEATGTLTATDPEGGKLTFTVVQAPKRGEVTIGEDGAFTYTPKKNKVGKDSFSFTATDEAGAVANEATVTIEILKPLDNTTYQDMTQTAHEFEALWMKNTGLFSGSQVAGENCFGPEETVTRGDFLAMVMKLLEIPLESTATSSGFADEADAPDWLLPYLATAMRLGVVSGSREDGKVVFRPNDAITGAEAAVMLQNVSYNFDSFAFFYPAPPDFDPFSLPDRFVHWFA
;
A
#
# COMPACT_ATOMS: atom_id res chain seq x y z
N MET A 1 10.41 14.15 -37.86
CA MET A 1 10.55 14.44 -36.40
C MET A 1 9.33 15.22 -35.97
N THR A 2 8.34 14.53 -35.41
CA THR A 2 7.05 15.13 -35.00
C THR A 2 7.00 15.08 -33.49
N HIS A 3 7.05 16.25 -32.86
CA HIS A 3 6.86 16.43 -31.42
C HIS A 3 5.42 16.05 -31.03
N ARG A 4 5.25 15.06 -30.16
CA ARG A 4 3.98 14.80 -29.47
C ARG A 4 3.89 15.71 -28.23
N PRO A 5 2.77 16.40 -28.00
CA PRO A 5 2.59 17.19 -26.78
C PRO A 5 2.29 16.25 -25.58
N PHE A 6 2.94 16.53 -24.45
CA PHE A 6 2.68 15.90 -23.16
C PHE A 6 1.23 16.16 -22.70
N SER A 7 0.42 15.13 -22.54
CA SER A 7 -0.90 15.23 -21.94
C SER A 7 -0.82 14.92 -20.45
N LEU A 8 -1.03 15.91 -19.62
CA LEU A 8 -1.21 15.73 -18.18
C LEU A 8 -2.51 14.96 -17.90
N SER A 9 -2.43 13.94 -17.03
CA SER A 9 -3.56 13.11 -16.62
C SER A 9 -4.68 13.95 -15.95
N ARG A 10 -5.94 13.47 -16.00
CA ARG A 10 -7.09 14.16 -15.39
C ARG A 10 -6.93 14.48 -13.90
N ARG A 11 -6.08 13.76 -13.17
CA ARG A 11 -5.73 14.05 -11.76
C ARG A 11 -4.81 15.25 -11.62
N GLY A 12 -3.80 15.40 -12.49
CA GLY A 12 -2.90 16.56 -12.48
C GLY A 12 -3.60 17.89 -12.80
N ARG A 13 -4.65 17.86 -13.64
CA ARG A 13 -5.47 19.07 -13.94
C ARG A 13 -6.35 19.52 -12.77
N ARG A 14 -6.77 18.61 -11.89
CA ARG A 14 -7.56 18.99 -10.69
C ARG A 14 -6.69 19.61 -9.60
N PHE A 15 -5.44 19.15 -9.42
CA PHE A 15 -4.50 19.77 -8.47
C PHE A 15 -4.06 21.18 -8.93
N LEU A 16 -3.80 21.37 -10.23
CA LEU A 16 -3.44 22.69 -10.77
C LEU A 16 -4.63 23.66 -10.73
N ALA A 17 -5.86 23.18 -10.91
CA ALA A 17 -7.07 24.00 -10.81
C ALA A 17 -7.40 24.38 -9.35
N LEU A 18 -7.10 23.54 -8.36
CA LEU A 18 -7.28 23.90 -6.94
C LEU A 18 -6.23 24.93 -6.48
N ALA A 19 -4.97 24.81 -6.92
CA ALA A 19 -3.94 25.78 -6.60
C ALA A 19 -4.22 27.16 -7.23
N LEU A 20 -4.77 27.21 -8.46
CA LEU A 20 -5.21 28.46 -9.10
C LEU A 20 -6.52 29.01 -8.51
N ALA A 21 -7.43 28.16 -8.02
CA ALA A 21 -8.66 28.59 -7.35
C ALA A 21 -8.40 29.19 -5.97
N ALA A 22 -7.38 28.72 -5.24
CA ALA A 22 -6.97 29.31 -3.98
C ALA A 22 -6.38 30.73 -4.15
N CYS A 23 -5.70 30.99 -5.27
CA CYS A 23 -5.25 32.36 -5.61
C CYS A 23 -6.36 33.31 -6.10
N MET A 24 -7.48 32.78 -6.61
CA MET A 24 -8.58 33.66 -7.11
C MET A 24 -9.63 34.04 -6.05
N LEU A 25 -9.57 33.48 -4.83
CA LEU A 25 -10.49 33.87 -3.75
C LEU A 25 -10.04 35.11 -2.95
N CYS A 26 -8.90 35.69 -3.29
CA CYS A 26 -8.38 36.92 -2.66
C CYS A 26 -8.84 38.23 -3.31
N ALA A 27 -9.80 38.23 -4.24
CA ALA A 27 -10.33 39.44 -4.84
C ALA A 27 -11.70 39.82 -4.26
N ALA A 28 -11.68 40.79 -3.37
CA ALA A 28 -12.76 41.66 -2.91
C ALA A 28 -13.10 41.56 -1.41
N LEU A 29 -12.33 42.29 -0.58
CA LEU A 29 -12.87 42.87 0.66
C LEU A 29 -12.44 44.33 0.78
N PRO A 30 -13.35 45.25 1.21
CA PRO A 30 -13.04 46.66 1.33
C PRO A 30 -12.25 46.92 2.62
N GLN A 31 -11.27 47.82 2.49
CA GLN A 31 -10.57 48.58 3.52
C GLN A 31 -10.89 48.19 4.98
N ALA A 32 -10.03 47.39 5.56
CA ALA A 32 -9.91 47.27 7.00
C ALA A 32 -8.47 47.59 7.39
N LEU A 33 -8.28 48.43 8.43
CA LEU A 33 -7.01 48.64 9.12
C LEU A 33 -6.23 47.34 9.25
N ALA A 34 -4.90 47.41 9.07
CA ALA A 34 -3.95 46.30 9.08
C ALA A 34 -4.39 45.18 10.02
N ALA A 35 -5.18 44.24 9.52
CA ALA A 35 -5.42 43.00 10.23
C ALA A 35 -4.12 42.18 10.15
N ASN A 36 -3.61 41.75 11.27
CA ASN A 36 -2.46 40.86 11.29
C ASN A 36 -2.79 39.59 10.47
N PRO A 37 -1.98 39.23 9.48
CA PRO A 37 -2.22 38.07 8.67
C PRO A 37 -2.31 36.78 9.53
N GLU A 38 -3.20 35.88 9.14
CA GLU A 38 -3.29 34.54 9.72
C GLU A 38 -3.01 33.52 8.64
N VAL A 39 -2.25 32.49 8.99
CA VAL A 39 -1.90 31.38 8.09
C VAL A 39 -1.85 30.07 8.86
N ASP A 40 -2.34 29.00 8.25
CA ASP A 40 -2.22 27.67 8.85
C ASP A 40 -0.80 27.13 8.66
N ALA A 41 -0.29 26.41 9.64
CA ALA A 41 1.02 25.77 9.56
C ALA A 41 1.12 24.89 8.31
N GLY A 42 2.21 25.07 7.54
CA GLY A 42 2.43 24.35 6.27
C GLY A 42 1.70 24.93 5.06
N MET A 43 0.84 25.96 5.23
CA MET A 43 0.19 26.67 4.12
C MET A 43 0.95 27.93 3.77
N VAL A 44 1.03 28.27 2.49
CA VAL A 44 1.71 29.49 2.02
C VAL A 44 0.77 30.68 2.14
N TYR A 45 1.22 31.75 2.79
CA TYR A 45 0.52 33.03 2.79
C TYR A 45 1.03 33.93 1.66
N CYS A 46 0.12 34.53 0.90
CA CYS A 46 0.43 35.50 -0.15
C CYS A 46 0.12 36.93 0.36
N PHE A 47 1.15 37.73 0.45
CA PHE A 47 0.97 39.14 0.87
C PHE A 47 0.26 39.97 -0.19
N GLN A 48 -0.37 41.06 0.27
CA GLN A 48 -0.92 42.14 -0.57
C GLN A 48 -0.27 43.45 -0.19
N SER A 49 0.06 44.29 -1.17
CA SER A 49 0.73 45.56 -0.94
C SER A 49 -0.05 46.48 0.00
N VAL A 50 -1.39 46.39 -0.01
CA VAL A 50 -2.27 47.15 0.88
C VAL A 50 -2.07 46.84 2.37
N GLU A 51 -1.57 45.64 2.71
CA GLU A 51 -1.32 45.21 4.10
C GLU A 51 -0.13 45.94 4.73
N PHE A 52 0.74 46.53 3.92
CA PHE A 52 1.93 47.29 4.34
C PHE A 52 1.68 48.77 4.50
N GLN A 53 0.47 49.23 4.23
CA GLN A 53 0.10 50.64 4.28
C GLN A 53 -0.18 51.07 5.73
N THR A 54 0.54 52.09 6.22
CA THR A 54 0.47 52.53 7.62
C THR A 54 -0.21 53.93 7.78
N GLY A 55 -0.57 54.58 6.66
CA GLY A 55 -1.15 55.94 6.67
C GLY A 55 -2.35 56.07 5.73
N ALA A 56 -3.18 57.08 5.97
CA ALA A 56 -4.49 57.20 5.36
C ALA A 56 -4.54 58.03 4.05
N SER A 57 -3.45 58.62 3.58
CA SER A 57 -3.54 59.68 2.54
C SER A 57 -2.62 59.55 1.33
N ASP A 58 -1.62 58.72 1.36
CA ASP A 58 -0.65 58.62 0.25
C ASP A 58 -0.54 57.18 -0.23
N ASP A 59 -0.33 56.97 -1.53
CA ASP A 59 -0.12 55.66 -2.10
C ASP A 59 1.27 55.08 -1.70
N LEU A 60 1.28 53.93 -1.10
CA LEU A 60 2.51 53.18 -0.82
C LEU A 60 3.26 52.90 -2.12
N THR A 61 4.55 53.23 -2.20
CA THR A 61 5.41 52.94 -3.36
C THR A 61 6.29 51.72 -3.13
N GLY A 62 6.51 51.33 -1.88
CA GLY A 62 7.29 50.14 -1.50
C GLY A 62 7.62 50.11 -0.02
N ILE A 63 8.44 49.14 0.37
CA ILE A 63 8.97 49.02 1.73
C ILE A 63 10.49 48.75 1.71
N CYS A 64 11.14 49.12 2.80
CA CYS A 64 12.47 48.62 3.11
C CYS A 64 12.35 47.62 4.29
N VAL A 65 12.71 46.36 4.08
CA VAL A 65 12.63 45.33 5.11
C VAL A 65 13.74 45.57 6.15
N THR A 66 13.40 45.66 7.43
CA THR A 66 14.36 45.84 8.53
C THR A 66 14.55 44.60 9.34
N GLY A 67 13.57 43.68 9.37
CA GLY A 67 13.68 42.40 10.03
C GLY A 67 12.76 41.37 9.41
N VAL A 68 13.20 40.12 9.44
CA VAL A 68 12.44 38.97 8.91
C VAL A 68 12.14 37.99 10.04
N PRO A 69 11.12 37.14 9.91
CA PRO A 69 10.83 36.08 10.88
C PRO A 69 12.05 35.24 11.24
N GLN A 70 12.12 34.79 12.49
CA GLN A 70 13.14 33.83 12.90
C GLN A 70 13.02 32.54 12.05
N SER A 71 14.16 31.93 11.73
CA SER A 71 14.24 30.77 10.83
C SER A 71 13.38 29.58 11.27
N GLY A 72 13.12 29.42 12.57
CA GLY A 72 12.24 28.40 13.13
C GLY A 72 10.75 28.68 12.95
N LEU A 73 10.35 29.92 12.59
CA LEU A 73 8.94 30.32 12.41
C LEU A 73 8.50 30.32 10.94
N GLY A 74 9.45 30.43 10.02
CA GLY A 74 9.17 30.43 8.60
C GLY A 74 10.07 31.36 7.82
N THR A 75 9.83 31.46 6.49
CA THR A 75 10.64 32.29 5.59
C THR A 75 9.74 33.14 4.71
N VAL A 76 10.16 34.40 4.48
CA VAL A 76 9.55 35.31 3.51
C VAL A 76 10.31 35.21 2.20
N GLN A 77 9.60 35.05 1.08
CA GLN A 77 10.20 34.82 -0.23
C GLN A 77 9.55 35.68 -1.30
N LEU A 78 10.33 36.01 -2.34
CA LEU A 78 9.85 36.58 -3.60
C LEU A 78 10.22 35.60 -4.72
N GLY A 79 9.27 34.81 -5.17
CA GLY A 79 9.53 33.64 -6.00
C GLY A 79 10.38 32.61 -5.25
N SER A 80 11.60 32.30 -5.74
CA SER A 80 12.56 31.41 -5.10
C SER A 80 13.59 32.13 -4.20
N ARG A 81 13.58 33.47 -4.19
CA ARG A 81 14.53 34.28 -3.42
C ARG A 81 14.02 34.57 -2.03
N VAL A 82 14.79 34.20 -1.01
CA VAL A 82 14.50 34.56 0.39
C VAL A 82 14.75 36.07 0.58
N ILE A 83 13.81 36.74 1.23
CA ILE A 83 13.90 38.17 1.60
C ILE A 83 14.81 38.32 2.83
N LEU A 84 15.67 39.32 2.79
CA LEU A 84 16.63 39.63 3.86
C LEU A 84 16.44 41.08 4.35
N PRO A 85 16.86 41.36 5.60
CA PRO A 85 16.94 42.74 6.08
C PRO A 85 17.79 43.60 5.15
N GLY A 86 17.28 44.78 4.79
CA GLY A 86 17.88 45.69 3.81
C GLY A 86 17.29 45.63 2.42
N ASP A 87 16.48 44.58 2.11
CA ASP A 87 15.78 44.52 0.83
C ASP A 87 14.73 45.65 0.67
N ILE A 88 14.75 46.28 -0.49
CA ILE A 88 13.74 47.31 -0.87
C ILE A 88 12.83 46.67 -1.90
N LEU A 89 11.54 46.64 -1.59
CA LEU A 89 10.52 46.01 -2.41
C LEU A 89 9.49 47.03 -2.88
N THR A 90 9.12 47.00 -4.17
CA THR A 90 8.06 47.78 -4.76
C THR A 90 6.70 47.12 -4.45
N THR A 91 5.60 47.89 -4.59
CA THR A 91 4.23 47.37 -4.38
C THR A 91 3.93 46.12 -5.23
N GLY A 92 4.32 46.11 -6.50
CA GLY A 92 4.16 44.92 -7.35
C GLY A 92 4.99 43.69 -6.91
N GLN A 93 6.11 43.90 -6.21
CA GLN A 93 6.88 42.84 -5.62
C GLN A 93 6.25 42.34 -4.30
N LEU A 94 5.59 43.22 -3.53
CA LEU A 94 4.84 42.86 -2.33
C LEU A 94 3.67 41.94 -2.66
N ASP A 95 2.94 42.21 -3.75
CA ASP A 95 1.83 41.35 -4.20
C ASP A 95 2.30 39.95 -4.73
N ALA A 96 3.58 39.82 -5.02
CA ALA A 96 4.20 38.56 -5.41
C ALA A 96 4.98 37.90 -4.26
N MET A 97 5.03 38.51 -3.09
CA MET A 97 5.77 38.00 -1.93
C MET A 97 4.94 36.99 -1.17
N THR A 98 5.61 35.97 -0.66
CA THR A 98 4.97 34.88 0.09
C THR A 98 5.67 34.63 1.42
N PHE A 99 4.89 34.20 2.41
CA PHE A 99 5.41 33.66 3.66
C PHE A 99 5.16 32.15 3.71
N HIS A 100 6.22 31.43 3.98
CA HIS A 100 6.21 29.97 4.13
C HIS A 100 6.43 29.66 5.61
N PRO A 101 5.37 29.40 6.39
CA PRO A 101 5.51 29.09 7.81
C PRO A 101 6.25 27.77 8.01
N ALA A 102 6.96 27.67 9.12
CA ALA A 102 7.46 26.38 9.59
C ALA A 102 6.28 25.47 9.98
N SER A 103 6.53 24.18 10.07
CA SER A 103 5.49 23.16 10.34
C SER A 103 4.86 23.24 11.74
N ALA A 104 5.46 23.96 12.67
CA ALA A 104 4.90 24.17 14.02
C ALA A 104 3.96 25.38 14.06
N GLY A 105 2.68 25.15 14.30
CA GLY A 105 1.68 26.20 14.50
C GLY A 105 1.64 26.74 15.92
N GLY A 106 0.71 27.66 16.19
CA GLY A 106 0.48 28.26 17.51
C GLY A 106 1.51 29.32 17.89
N GLN A 107 2.20 29.92 16.91
CA GLN A 107 3.25 30.91 17.11
C GLN A 107 3.01 32.16 16.26
N GLU A 108 3.71 33.24 16.59
CA GLU A 108 3.66 34.50 15.85
C GLU A 108 5.00 34.79 15.19
N ALA A 109 4.98 35.04 13.89
CA ALA A 109 6.13 35.49 13.13
C ALA A 109 6.03 37.02 12.91
N GLN A 110 7.15 37.73 12.96
CA GLN A 110 7.19 39.19 12.80
C GLN A 110 8.03 39.56 11.58
N LEU A 111 7.47 40.42 10.73
CA LEU A 111 8.14 41.10 9.64
C LEU A 111 8.18 42.59 9.97
N THR A 112 9.39 43.16 10.09
CA THR A 112 9.55 44.59 10.35
C THR A 112 10.02 45.32 9.11
N TYR A 113 9.50 46.51 8.88
CA TYR A 113 9.75 47.25 7.65
C TYR A 113 9.55 48.77 7.82
N LEU A 114 10.18 49.52 6.95
CA LEU A 114 9.96 50.97 6.78
C LEU A 114 9.09 51.22 5.54
N PRO A 115 7.85 51.71 5.68
CA PRO A 115 7.00 52.08 4.54
C PRO A 115 7.59 53.26 3.76
N ILE A 116 7.48 53.22 2.42
CA ILE A 116 8.01 54.22 1.51
C ILE A 116 6.84 54.79 0.71
N TYR A 117 6.65 56.11 0.81
CA TYR A 117 5.64 56.87 0.10
C TYR A 117 6.31 57.94 -0.78
N GLY A 118 6.52 57.62 -2.06
CA GLY A 118 7.30 58.46 -2.98
C GLY A 118 8.73 58.68 -2.48
N ASN A 119 9.08 59.89 -2.05
CA ASN A 119 10.39 60.24 -1.51
C ASN A 119 10.46 60.24 0.02
N ARG A 120 9.38 59.84 0.72
CA ARG A 120 9.28 59.84 2.16
C ARG A 120 9.33 58.42 2.71
N VAL A 121 10.15 58.21 3.71
CA VAL A 121 10.22 56.95 4.47
C VAL A 121 9.57 57.19 5.83
N GLU A 122 8.62 56.35 6.19
CA GLU A 122 7.92 56.44 7.48
C GLU A 122 8.69 55.68 8.60
N LYS A 123 8.15 55.77 9.82
CA LYS A 123 8.67 55.04 10.95
C LYS A 123 8.51 53.52 10.73
N GLU A 124 9.38 52.75 11.36
CA GLU A 124 9.32 51.32 11.33
C GLU A 124 7.97 50.80 11.78
N ALA A 125 7.43 49.90 10.99
CA ALA A 125 6.19 49.17 11.23
C ALA A 125 6.49 47.69 11.45
N VAL A 126 5.64 47.04 12.21
CA VAL A 126 5.71 45.62 12.50
C VAL A 126 4.44 44.95 12.00
N MET A 127 4.57 43.97 11.13
CA MET A 127 3.48 43.08 10.76
C MET A 127 3.65 41.76 11.55
N THR A 128 2.62 41.42 12.31
CA THR A 128 2.59 40.15 13.05
C THR A 128 1.76 39.13 12.28
N ILE A 129 2.33 38.03 11.94
CA ILE A 129 1.72 36.89 11.22
C ILE A 129 1.42 35.80 12.23
N SER A 130 0.13 35.53 12.47
CA SER A 130 -0.30 34.46 13.36
C SER A 130 -0.28 33.13 12.61
N ILE A 131 0.57 32.20 13.03
CA ILE A 131 0.66 30.85 12.47
C ILE A 131 -0.26 29.95 13.31
N ARG A 132 -1.41 29.58 12.75
CA ARG A 132 -2.34 28.67 13.43
C ARG A 132 -1.80 27.26 13.37
N SER A 133 -1.93 26.50 14.47
CA SER A 133 -1.70 25.07 14.43
C SER A 133 -2.76 24.42 13.52
N LYS A 134 -2.33 23.48 12.70
CA LYS A 134 -3.27 22.62 11.99
C LYS A 134 -4.10 21.87 13.04
N GLU A 135 -5.42 21.88 12.87
CA GLU A 135 -6.29 21.10 13.76
C GLU A 135 -5.98 19.61 13.56
N ASN A 136 -5.62 18.94 14.63
CA ASN A 136 -5.32 17.53 14.60
C ASN A 136 -6.60 16.73 14.34
N GLN A 137 -6.54 15.79 13.40
CA GLN A 137 -7.62 14.88 13.08
C GLN A 137 -7.30 13.50 13.64
N ALA A 138 -8.33 12.80 14.12
CA ALA A 138 -8.14 11.45 14.61
C ALA A 138 -7.79 10.49 13.46
N PRO A 139 -6.89 9.52 13.70
CA PRO A 139 -6.58 8.50 12.72
C PRO A 139 -7.81 7.64 12.39
N VAL A 140 -7.76 6.93 11.28
CA VAL A 140 -8.78 5.97 10.85
C VAL A 140 -8.18 4.58 10.83
N ALA A 141 -8.68 3.67 11.66
CA ALA A 141 -8.26 2.28 11.72
C ALA A 141 -9.13 1.39 10.83
N GLU A 142 -8.50 0.41 10.17
CA GLU A 142 -9.15 -0.50 9.24
C GLU A 142 -9.26 -1.92 9.81
N SER A 143 -10.43 -2.53 9.61
CA SER A 143 -10.64 -3.93 10.00
C SER A 143 -10.02 -4.87 8.97
N THR A 144 -9.48 -5.99 9.45
CA THR A 144 -8.84 -7.01 8.60
C THR A 144 -9.22 -8.42 9.05
N SER A 145 -8.81 -9.42 8.28
CA SER A 145 -9.00 -10.82 8.61
C SER A 145 -7.69 -11.61 8.50
N LEU A 146 -7.57 -12.66 9.27
CA LEU A 146 -6.43 -13.56 9.34
C LEU A 146 -6.91 -15.01 9.44
N GLU A 147 -6.24 -15.90 8.74
CA GLU A 147 -6.45 -17.34 8.88
C GLU A 147 -5.22 -18.00 9.49
N THR A 148 -5.44 -19.02 10.31
CA THR A 148 -4.39 -19.88 10.80
C THR A 148 -4.93 -21.28 11.06
N TYR A 149 -4.04 -22.22 11.35
CA TYR A 149 -4.43 -23.55 11.75
C TYR A 149 -4.37 -23.73 13.28
N LYS A 150 -5.07 -24.75 13.74
CA LYS A 150 -5.06 -25.16 15.14
C LYS A 150 -3.63 -25.34 15.66
N ASN A 151 -3.28 -24.65 16.74
CA ASN A 151 -1.97 -24.61 17.40
C ASN A 151 -0.86 -23.93 16.58
N LEU A 152 -1.15 -23.32 15.45
CA LEU A 152 -0.18 -22.59 14.62
C LEU A 152 -0.30 -21.11 14.91
N GLU A 153 0.83 -20.48 15.21
CA GLU A 153 0.94 -19.03 15.36
C GLU A 153 0.82 -18.34 14.01
N ALA A 154 0.23 -17.16 13.99
CA ALA A 154 0.11 -16.35 12.79
C ALA A 154 0.43 -14.89 13.08
N THR A 155 1.04 -14.23 12.10
CA THR A 155 1.43 -12.83 12.16
C THR A 155 0.62 -12.00 11.17
N GLY A 156 0.47 -10.72 11.48
CA GLY A 156 -0.19 -9.76 10.60
C GLY A 156 0.21 -8.35 10.97
N THR A 157 -0.36 -7.36 10.27
CA THR A 157 -0.11 -5.95 10.54
C THR A 157 -1.44 -5.22 10.70
N LEU A 158 -1.55 -4.43 11.75
CA LEU A 158 -2.68 -3.52 11.98
C LEU A 158 -2.50 -2.31 11.08
N THR A 159 -3.59 -1.90 10.44
CA THR A 159 -3.60 -0.76 9.53
C THR A 159 -4.41 0.39 10.10
N ALA A 160 -3.81 1.56 10.16
CA ALA A 160 -4.50 2.81 10.43
C ALA A 160 -3.82 3.95 9.65
N THR A 161 -4.59 4.95 9.27
CA THR A 161 -4.10 6.12 8.53
C THR A 161 -4.36 7.38 9.33
N ASP A 162 -3.31 8.15 9.59
CA ASP A 162 -3.38 9.48 10.16
C ASP A 162 -3.42 10.52 9.02
N PRO A 163 -4.43 11.43 8.98
CA PRO A 163 -4.49 12.49 7.98
C PRO A 163 -3.29 13.43 8.00
N GLU A 164 -2.64 13.59 9.14
CA GLU A 164 -1.43 14.40 9.31
C GLU A 164 -0.15 13.64 9.03
N GLY A 165 -0.20 12.30 8.95
CA GLY A 165 0.94 11.42 8.66
C GLY A 165 1.85 11.19 9.87
N GLY A 166 1.34 11.36 11.09
CA GLY A 166 2.07 11.15 12.34
C GLY A 166 2.30 9.67 12.68
N LYS A 167 3.18 9.42 13.66
CA LYS A 167 3.40 8.09 14.21
C LYS A 167 2.15 7.64 14.98
N LEU A 168 1.75 6.39 14.77
CA LEU A 168 0.60 5.79 15.45
C LEU A 168 1.04 4.78 16.50
N THR A 169 0.29 4.74 17.60
CA THR A 169 0.45 3.73 18.66
C THR A 169 -0.80 2.87 18.70
N PHE A 170 -0.64 1.55 18.56
CA PHE A 170 -1.75 0.61 18.54
C PHE A 170 -2.01 0.01 19.91
N THR A 171 -3.30 -0.15 20.26
CA THR A 171 -3.72 -0.72 21.56
C THR A 171 -4.87 -1.69 21.36
N VAL A 172 -4.79 -2.86 22.01
CA VAL A 172 -5.88 -3.83 22.04
C VAL A 172 -7.01 -3.31 22.94
N VAL A 173 -8.22 -3.20 22.38
CA VAL A 173 -9.44 -2.82 23.13
C VAL A 173 -10.11 -4.06 23.69
N GLN A 174 -10.33 -5.08 22.86
CA GLN A 174 -10.90 -6.36 23.28
C GLN A 174 -9.96 -7.50 22.88
N ALA A 175 -9.53 -8.27 23.88
CA ALA A 175 -8.67 -9.43 23.65
C ALA A 175 -9.45 -10.62 23.03
N PRO A 176 -8.76 -11.48 22.25
CA PRO A 176 -9.38 -12.65 21.66
C PRO A 176 -9.74 -13.70 22.73
N LYS A 177 -10.74 -14.52 22.45
CA LYS A 177 -11.24 -15.55 23.38
C LYS A 177 -10.53 -16.90 23.23
N ARG A 178 -10.15 -17.22 21.99
CA ARG A 178 -9.58 -18.53 21.62
C ARG A 178 -8.06 -18.51 21.46
N GLY A 179 -7.43 -17.35 21.59
CA GLY A 179 -5.98 -17.14 21.46
C GLY A 179 -5.48 -16.05 22.38
N GLU A 180 -4.25 -15.65 22.11
CA GLU A 180 -3.59 -14.49 22.69
C GLU A 180 -3.01 -13.66 21.56
N VAL A 181 -2.95 -12.34 21.71
CA VAL A 181 -2.39 -11.43 20.74
C VAL A 181 -1.31 -10.55 21.40
N THR A 182 -0.19 -10.38 20.74
CA THR A 182 0.85 -9.40 21.08
C THR A 182 1.00 -8.44 19.91
N ILE A 183 1.19 -7.14 20.21
CA ILE A 183 1.34 -6.08 19.19
C ILE A 183 2.68 -5.41 19.40
N GLY A 184 3.44 -5.23 18.31
CA GLY A 184 4.67 -4.44 18.25
C GLY A 184 4.40 -2.95 18.08
N GLU A 185 5.45 -2.13 18.23
CA GLU A 185 5.35 -0.67 18.11
C GLU A 185 4.99 -0.19 16.70
N ASP A 186 5.27 -1.00 15.67
CA ASP A 186 5.01 -0.74 14.25
C ASP A 186 3.62 -1.24 13.79
N GLY A 187 2.79 -1.76 14.72
CA GLY A 187 1.51 -2.38 14.40
C GLY A 187 1.60 -3.83 13.95
N ALA A 188 2.79 -4.40 13.83
CA ALA A 188 2.93 -5.84 13.62
C ALA A 188 2.35 -6.59 14.82
N PHE A 189 1.59 -7.64 14.57
CA PHE A 189 1.01 -8.44 15.64
C PHE A 189 1.24 -9.93 15.41
N THR A 190 1.28 -10.65 16.52
CA THR A 190 1.32 -12.10 16.55
C THR A 190 0.09 -12.61 17.29
N TYR A 191 -0.65 -13.52 16.66
CA TYR A 191 -1.75 -14.22 17.24
C TYR A 191 -1.39 -15.68 17.50
N THR A 192 -1.50 -16.14 18.73
CA THR A 192 -1.21 -17.52 19.14
C THR A 192 -2.50 -18.20 19.60
N PRO A 193 -3.04 -19.18 18.83
CA PRO A 193 -4.23 -19.91 19.23
C PRO A 193 -3.99 -20.70 20.52
N LYS A 194 -4.97 -20.69 21.45
CA LYS A 194 -4.96 -21.59 22.61
C LYS A 194 -5.03 -23.05 22.14
N LYS A 195 -4.38 -23.91 22.91
CA LYS A 195 -4.23 -25.34 22.55
C LYS A 195 -5.54 -25.99 22.09
N ASN A 196 -5.50 -26.58 20.90
CA ASN A 196 -6.60 -27.31 20.27
C ASN A 196 -7.88 -26.49 19.99
N LYS A 197 -7.84 -25.18 20.01
CA LYS A 197 -8.98 -24.34 19.59
C LYS A 197 -9.08 -24.28 18.07
N VAL A 198 -10.32 -24.25 17.59
CA VAL A 198 -10.68 -24.09 16.18
C VAL A 198 -11.91 -23.17 16.05
N GLY A 199 -12.17 -22.66 14.85
CA GLY A 199 -13.30 -21.79 14.53
C GLY A 199 -12.98 -20.33 14.75
N LYS A 200 -14.00 -19.46 14.62
CA LYS A 200 -13.83 -18.01 14.56
C LYS A 200 -13.45 -17.43 15.93
N ASP A 201 -12.52 -16.51 15.91
CA ASP A 201 -12.12 -15.64 17.01
C ASP A 201 -11.99 -14.20 16.50
N SER A 202 -11.78 -13.25 17.39
CA SER A 202 -11.54 -11.87 17.01
C SER A 202 -10.93 -11.09 18.16
N PHE A 203 -10.18 -10.06 17.84
CA PHE A 203 -9.82 -9.00 18.77
C PHE A 203 -10.10 -7.64 18.15
N SER A 204 -10.29 -6.61 18.96
CA SER A 204 -10.41 -5.26 18.48
C SER A 204 -9.24 -4.40 18.95
N PHE A 205 -8.94 -3.37 18.17
CA PHE A 205 -7.86 -2.45 18.45
C PHE A 205 -8.25 -1.01 18.08
N THR A 206 -7.49 -0.08 18.60
CA THR A 206 -7.51 1.31 18.19
C THR A 206 -6.09 1.81 17.95
N ALA A 207 -5.96 2.92 17.24
CA ALA A 207 -4.70 3.64 17.02
C ALA A 207 -4.82 5.03 17.64
N THR A 208 -3.72 5.52 18.22
CA THR A 208 -3.63 6.85 18.81
C THR A 208 -2.45 7.57 18.16
N ASP A 209 -2.66 8.82 17.73
CA ASP A 209 -1.62 9.66 17.18
C ASP A 209 -0.75 10.32 18.26
N GLU A 210 0.26 11.09 17.86
CA GLU A 210 1.17 11.79 18.76
C GLU A 210 0.49 12.94 19.54
N ALA A 211 -0.61 13.48 19.03
CA ALA A 211 -1.40 14.53 19.68
C ALA A 211 -2.44 13.96 20.67
N GLY A 212 -2.62 12.65 20.71
CA GLY A 212 -3.52 11.94 21.61
C GLY A 212 -4.93 11.74 21.05
N ALA A 213 -5.20 12.01 19.77
CA ALA A 213 -6.49 11.68 19.18
C ALA A 213 -6.56 10.19 18.86
N VAL A 214 -7.72 9.59 19.12
CA VAL A 214 -7.93 8.13 19.08
C VAL A 214 -8.79 7.78 17.87
N ALA A 215 -8.35 6.79 17.11
CA ALA A 215 -9.08 6.24 15.96
C ALA A 215 -10.39 5.56 16.37
N ASN A 216 -11.23 5.28 15.38
CA ASN A 216 -12.33 4.33 15.52
C ASN A 216 -11.81 2.96 15.98
N GLU A 217 -12.64 2.21 16.70
CA GLU A 217 -12.35 0.81 16.98
C GLU A 217 -12.45 -0.02 15.70
N ALA A 218 -11.40 -0.80 15.40
CA ALA A 218 -11.34 -1.73 14.27
C ALA A 218 -11.15 -3.17 14.77
N THR A 219 -11.56 -4.15 13.97
CA THR A 219 -11.58 -5.56 14.37
C THR A 219 -10.70 -6.40 13.45
N VAL A 220 -9.87 -7.24 14.04
CA VAL A 220 -9.22 -8.36 13.35
C VAL A 220 -10.04 -9.61 13.58
N THR A 221 -10.59 -10.17 12.49
CA THR A 221 -11.31 -11.44 12.52
C THR A 221 -10.33 -12.57 12.23
N ILE A 222 -10.35 -13.62 13.03
CA ILE A 222 -9.44 -14.75 12.90
C ILE A 222 -10.25 -16.02 12.66
N GLU A 223 -9.88 -16.78 11.65
CA GLU A 223 -10.40 -18.13 11.44
C GLU A 223 -9.33 -19.17 11.76
N ILE A 224 -9.57 -19.98 12.80
CA ILE A 224 -8.68 -21.04 13.21
C ILE A 224 -9.17 -22.32 12.56
N LEU A 225 -8.47 -22.75 11.52
CA LEU A 225 -8.79 -23.92 10.71
C LEU A 225 -8.37 -25.21 11.43
N LYS A 226 -9.04 -26.31 11.08
CA LYS A 226 -8.64 -27.66 11.48
C LYS A 226 -7.86 -28.29 10.33
N PRO A 227 -6.61 -28.77 10.55
CA PRO A 227 -5.89 -29.50 9.52
C PRO A 227 -6.64 -30.77 9.12
N LEU A 228 -6.65 -31.10 7.83
CA LEU A 228 -7.22 -32.34 7.31
C LEU A 228 -6.54 -33.55 8.02
N ASP A 229 -7.36 -34.50 8.46
CA ASP A 229 -6.90 -35.69 9.21
C ASP A 229 -6.06 -35.38 10.46
N ASN A 230 -6.17 -34.14 11.01
CA ASN A 230 -5.30 -33.61 12.06
C ASN A 230 -3.80 -33.71 11.72
N THR A 231 -3.46 -33.58 10.45
CA THR A 231 -2.07 -33.66 9.99
C THR A 231 -1.18 -32.62 10.67
N THR A 232 0.01 -33.06 11.03
CA THR A 232 1.16 -32.22 11.36
C THR A 232 2.32 -32.74 10.54
N TYR A 233 3.12 -31.86 9.98
CA TYR A 233 4.32 -32.22 9.25
C TYR A 233 5.54 -32.02 10.16
N GLN A 234 6.32 -33.08 10.38
CA GLN A 234 7.47 -33.04 11.29
C GLN A 234 8.59 -32.11 10.78
N ASP A 235 8.78 -32.06 9.48
CA ASP A 235 9.77 -31.26 8.79
C ASP A 235 9.34 -29.80 8.56
N MET A 236 8.07 -29.46 8.86
CA MET A 236 7.55 -28.09 8.74
C MET A 236 7.31 -27.42 10.09
N THR A 237 7.43 -28.14 11.20
CA THR A 237 7.14 -27.61 12.54
C THR A 237 8.02 -26.39 12.84
N GLN A 238 7.38 -25.26 13.21
CA GLN A 238 8.01 -23.98 13.49
C GLN A 238 8.75 -23.33 12.29
N THR A 239 8.48 -23.77 11.08
CA THR A 239 8.93 -23.06 9.88
C THR A 239 7.97 -21.95 9.51
N ALA A 240 8.45 -20.96 8.76
CA ALA A 240 7.61 -19.86 8.26
C ALA A 240 6.50 -20.34 7.29
N HIS A 241 6.62 -21.57 6.75
CA HIS A 241 5.74 -22.11 5.71
C HIS A 241 4.86 -23.28 6.19
N GLU A 242 4.74 -23.48 7.51
CA GLU A 242 3.89 -24.56 8.06
C GLU A 242 2.41 -24.35 7.69
N PHE A 243 1.94 -23.09 7.62
CA PHE A 243 0.59 -22.77 7.19
C PHE A 243 0.33 -23.21 5.75
N GLU A 244 1.22 -22.87 4.83
CA GLU A 244 1.09 -23.17 3.41
C GLU A 244 1.10 -24.68 3.16
N ALA A 245 1.95 -25.42 3.85
CA ALA A 245 1.99 -26.87 3.76
C ALA A 245 0.67 -27.54 4.20
N LEU A 246 0.09 -27.08 5.30
CA LEU A 246 -1.22 -27.55 5.78
C LEU A 246 -2.35 -27.13 4.82
N TRP A 247 -2.28 -25.92 4.28
CA TRP A 247 -3.23 -25.42 3.32
C TRP A 247 -3.21 -26.23 2.01
N MET A 248 -2.03 -26.56 1.48
CA MET A 248 -1.88 -27.39 0.29
C MET A 248 -2.48 -28.77 0.48
N LYS A 249 -2.34 -29.35 1.68
CA LYS A 249 -3.01 -30.62 2.01
C LYS A 249 -4.52 -30.46 2.10
N ASN A 250 -5.00 -29.43 2.78
CA ASN A 250 -6.44 -29.20 2.96
C ASN A 250 -7.17 -28.98 1.64
N THR A 251 -6.52 -28.34 0.68
CA THR A 251 -7.05 -28.09 -0.66
C THR A 251 -6.82 -29.26 -1.63
N GLY A 252 -6.09 -30.29 -1.20
CA GLY A 252 -5.76 -31.45 -2.05
C GLY A 252 -4.72 -31.15 -3.13
N LEU A 253 -4.03 -30.02 -3.05
CA LEU A 253 -2.99 -29.65 -4.01
C LEU A 253 -1.77 -30.55 -3.86
N PHE A 254 -1.29 -30.71 -2.62
CA PHE A 254 -0.15 -31.56 -2.30
C PHE A 254 -0.30 -32.11 -0.89
N SER A 255 0.09 -33.35 -0.67
CA SER A 255 -0.12 -34.03 0.62
C SER A 255 1.19 -34.45 1.32
N GLY A 256 2.34 -34.18 0.72
CA GLY A 256 3.60 -34.70 1.22
C GLY A 256 3.67 -36.22 1.14
N SER A 257 4.59 -36.83 1.88
CA SER A 257 4.85 -38.22 1.96
C SER A 257 4.86 -38.73 3.41
N GLN A 258 4.90 -40.07 3.58
CA GLN A 258 5.16 -40.68 4.88
C GLN A 258 6.57 -41.24 4.93
N VAL A 259 7.36 -40.76 5.89
CA VAL A 259 8.71 -41.23 6.13
C VAL A 259 8.79 -41.81 7.55
N ALA A 260 9.12 -43.08 7.68
CA ALA A 260 9.19 -43.80 8.97
C ALA A 260 7.89 -43.70 9.82
N GLY A 261 6.73 -43.56 9.18
CA GLY A 261 5.42 -43.42 9.84
C GLY A 261 5.01 -42.00 10.22
N GLU A 262 5.87 -41.01 9.96
CA GLU A 262 5.58 -39.60 10.18
C GLU A 262 5.22 -38.89 8.86
N ASN A 263 4.32 -37.89 8.92
CA ASN A 263 4.05 -37.07 7.75
C ASN A 263 5.19 -36.07 7.54
N CYS A 264 5.72 -36.04 6.32
CA CYS A 264 6.72 -35.07 5.86
C CYS A 264 6.22 -34.35 4.64
N PHE A 265 6.46 -33.05 4.59
CA PHE A 265 6.11 -32.22 3.44
C PHE A 265 7.18 -32.30 2.36
N GLY A 266 8.46 -32.37 2.76
CA GLY A 266 9.62 -32.42 1.88
C GLY A 266 10.01 -31.04 1.33
N PRO A 267 10.20 -29.99 2.15
CA PRO A 267 10.45 -28.65 1.66
C PRO A 267 11.75 -28.50 0.85
N GLU A 268 12.70 -29.42 1.05
CA GLU A 268 13.98 -29.44 0.32
C GLU A 268 13.93 -30.36 -0.92
N GLU A 269 12.82 -31.04 -1.14
CA GLU A 269 12.69 -31.94 -2.29
C GLU A 269 12.35 -31.13 -3.55
N THR A 270 12.90 -31.54 -4.69
CA THR A 270 12.61 -30.90 -5.96
C THR A 270 11.20 -31.28 -6.45
N VAL A 271 10.42 -30.30 -6.89
CA VAL A 271 9.12 -30.55 -7.51
C VAL A 271 9.31 -31.08 -8.90
N THR A 272 8.63 -32.20 -9.23
CA THR A 272 8.67 -32.76 -10.58
C THR A 272 7.79 -31.92 -11.54
N ARG A 273 8.08 -32.05 -12.84
CA ARG A 273 7.26 -31.42 -13.89
C ARG A 273 5.80 -31.89 -13.86
N GLY A 274 5.61 -33.18 -13.55
CA GLY A 274 4.29 -33.79 -13.42
C GLY A 274 3.52 -33.26 -12.21
N ASP A 275 4.17 -33.19 -11.05
CA ASP A 275 3.56 -32.67 -9.83
C ASP A 275 3.19 -31.19 -9.99
N PHE A 276 4.09 -30.38 -10.55
CA PHE A 276 3.85 -28.96 -10.79
C PHE A 276 2.64 -28.76 -11.71
N LEU A 277 2.57 -29.49 -12.83
CA LEU A 277 1.44 -29.43 -13.74
C LEU A 277 0.12 -29.77 -13.03
N ALA A 278 0.10 -30.85 -12.26
CA ALA A 278 -1.09 -31.28 -11.52
C ALA A 278 -1.51 -30.24 -10.48
N MET A 279 -0.56 -29.65 -9.75
CA MET A 279 -0.84 -28.58 -8.77
C MET A 279 -1.46 -27.36 -9.45
N VAL A 280 -0.90 -26.88 -10.55
CA VAL A 280 -1.43 -25.72 -11.28
C VAL A 280 -2.83 -25.99 -11.80
N MET A 281 -3.07 -27.17 -12.41
CA MET A 281 -4.39 -27.53 -12.95
C MET A 281 -5.43 -27.73 -11.86
N LYS A 282 -5.06 -28.26 -10.69
CA LYS A 282 -5.94 -28.37 -9.52
C LYS A 282 -6.27 -26.99 -8.94
N LEU A 283 -5.25 -26.13 -8.78
CA LEU A 283 -5.43 -24.79 -8.23
C LEU A 283 -6.42 -23.95 -9.06
N LEU A 284 -6.39 -24.14 -10.38
CA LEU A 284 -7.26 -23.44 -11.32
C LEU A 284 -8.56 -24.21 -11.63
N GLU A 285 -8.80 -25.32 -10.89
CA GLU A 285 -10.00 -26.15 -11.03
C GLU A 285 -10.27 -26.60 -12.49
N ILE A 286 -9.20 -26.85 -13.27
CA ILE A 286 -9.31 -27.25 -14.67
C ILE A 286 -9.95 -28.65 -14.75
N PRO A 287 -11.10 -28.81 -15.43
CA PRO A 287 -11.75 -30.10 -15.57
C PRO A 287 -10.88 -31.10 -16.34
N LEU A 288 -10.68 -32.29 -15.79
CA LEU A 288 -9.85 -33.32 -16.38
C LEU A 288 -10.62 -34.22 -17.31
N GLU A 289 -9.96 -34.73 -18.36
CA GLU A 289 -10.45 -35.84 -19.19
C GLU A 289 -10.25 -37.17 -18.48
N SER A 290 -11.19 -37.54 -17.62
CA SER A 290 -11.13 -38.78 -16.83
C SER A 290 -11.12 -40.05 -17.66
N THR A 291 -11.49 -39.99 -18.94
CA THR A 291 -11.54 -41.15 -19.88
C THR A 291 -10.36 -41.16 -20.84
N ALA A 292 -9.36 -40.29 -20.64
CA ALA A 292 -8.16 -40.29 -21.48
C ALA A 292 -7.37 -41.58 -21.31
N THR A 293 -7.05 -42.24 -22.41
CA THR A 293 -6.25 -43.48 -22.46
C THR A 293 -4.81 -43.23 -22.92
N SER A 294 -4.51 -42.01 -23.38
CA SER A 294 -3.17 -41.58 -23.78
C SER A 294 -3.07 -40.07 -23.70
N SER A 295 -1.91 -39.59 -23.33
CA SER A 295 -1.56 -38.17 -23.31
C SER A 295 -0.99 -37.69 -24.66
N GLY A 296 -0.53 -38.62 -25.51
CA GLY A 296 0.17 -38.30 -26.74
C GLY A 296 1.66 -38.07 -26.58
N PHE A 297 2.20 -38.12 -25.36
CA PHE A 297 3.64 -38.08 -25.11
C PHE A 297 4.27 -39.49 -25.23
N ALA A 298 5.48 -39.57 -25.80
CA ALA A 298 6.14 -40.84 -26.04
C ALA A 298 6.65 -41.52 -24.75
N ASP A 299 6.80 -40.71 -23.70
CA ASP A 299 7.26 -41.11 -22.37
C ASP A 299 6.13 -41.17 -21.32
N GLU A 300 4.89 -41.25 -21.76
CA GLU A 300 3.73 -41.32 -20.84
C GLU A 300 3.77 -42.55 -19.92
N ALA A 301 4.43 -43.64 -20.31
CA ALA A 301 4.61 -44.82 -19.49
C ALA A 301 5.52 -44.57 -18.27
N ASP A 302 6.33 -43.53 -18.28
CA ASP A 302 7.16 -43.13 -17.14
C ASP A 302 6.37 -42.31 -16.09
N ALA A 303 5.18 -41.82 -16.47
CA ALA A 303 4.29 -41.09 -15.57
C ALA A 303 3.48 -42.08 -14.70
N PRO A 304 3.20 -41.73 -13.43
CA PRO A 304 2.24 -42.47 -12.62
C PRO A 304 0.83 -42.39 -13.21
N ASP A 305 0.04 -43.46 -13.06
CA ASP A 305 -1.33 -43.56 -13.64
C ASP A 305 -2.23 -42.37 -13.31
N TRP A 306 -2.12 -41.81 -12.11
CA TRP A 306 -2.91 -40.68 -11.69
C TRP A 306 -2.64 -39.38 -12.50
N LEU A 307 -1.44 -39.27 -13.09
CA LEU A 307 -1.01 -38.08 -13.83
C LEU A 307 -1.52 -38.08 -15.29
N LEU A 308 -1.88 -39.23 -15.84
CA LEU A 308 -2.30 -39.37 -17.24
C LEU A 308 -3.49 -38.41 -17.62
N PRO A 309 -4.55 -38.29 -16.82
CA PRO A 309 -5.64 -37.36 -17.12
C PRO A 309 -5.19 -35.89 -17.19
N TYR A 310 -4.22 -35.50 -16.34
CA TYR A 310 -3.63 -34.15 -16.34
C TYR A 310 -2.83 -33.92 -17.62
N LEU A 311 -1.94 -34.86 -17.98
CA LEU A 311 -1.13 -34.76 -19.20
C LEU A 311 -1.99 -34.66 -20.44
N ALA A 312 -2.99 -35.54 -20.59
CA ALA A 312 -3.91 -35.56 -21.73
C ALA A 312 -4.68 -34.24 -21.84
N THR A 313 -5.23 -33.77 -20.72
CA THR A 313 -5.96 -32.50 -20.67
C THR A 313 -5.04 -31.32 -21.00
N ALA A 314 -3.87 -31.25 -20.39
CA ALA A 314 -2.90 -30.17 -20.59
C ALA A 314 -2.38 -30.09 -22.02
N MET A 315 -2.12 -31.22 -22.66
CA MET A 315 -1.71 -31.33 -24.06
C MET A 315 -2.81 -30.78 -24.98
N ARG A 316 -4.05 -31.25 -24.79
CA ARG A 316 -5.20 -30.82 -25.59
C ARG A 316 -5.47 -29.31 -25.47
N LEU A 317 -5.29 -28.77 -24.27
CA LEU A 317 -5.54 -27.38 -23.99
C LEU A 317 -4.35 -26.47 -24.32
N GLY A 318 -3.22 -27.05 -24.78
CA GLY A 318 -2.01 -26.27 -25.11
C GLY A 318 -1.27 -25.72 -23.91
N VAL A 319 -1.57 -26.20 -22.71
CA VAL A 319 -0.84 -25.82 -21.47
C VAL A 319 0.60 -26.33 -21.54
N VAL A 320 0.78 -27.53 -22.09
CA VAL A 320 2.08 -28.14 -22.34
C VAL A 320 2.20 -28.58 -23.80
N SER A 321 3.39 -28.49 -24.38
CA SER A 321 3.69 -28.94 -25.74
C SER A 321 4.78 -30.00 -25.80
N GLY A 322 5.46 -30.25 -24.67
CA GLY A 322 6.59 -31.15 -24.60
C GLY A 322 7.84 -30.64 -25.35
N SER A 323 8.88 -31.46 -25.33
CA SER A 323 10.11 -31.25 -26.09
C SER A 323 10.32 -32.39 -27.12
N ARG A 324 11.12 -32.16 -28.16
CA ARG A 324 11.44 -33.18 -29.15
C ARG A 324 12.77 -33.81 -28.81
N GLU A 325 12.74 -35.12 -28.62
CA GLU A 325 13.91 -35.99 -28.38
C GLU A 325 13.84 -37.20 -29.32
N ASP A 326 14.86 -37.43 -30.11
CA ASP A 326 14.95 -38.48 -31.11
C ASP A 326 13.71 -38.58 -32.03
N GLY A 327 13.17 -37.44 -32.41
CA GLY A 327 11.99 -37.33 -33.28
C GLY A 327 10.64 -37.56 -32.58
N LYS A 328 10.63 -37.90 -31.29
CA LYS A 328 9.44 -38.11 -30.46
C LYS A 328 9.16 -36.88 -29.60
N VAL A 329 7.89 -36.66 -29.23
CA VAL A 329 7.51 -35.63 -28.28
C VAL A 329 7.44 -36.24 -26.89
N VAL A 330 8.20 -35.70 -25.95
CA VAL A 330 8.30 -36.16 -24.56
C VAL A 330 7.94 -35.06 -23.61
N PHE A 331 7.40 -35.39 -22.43
CA PHE A 331 7.06 -34.47 -21.35
C PHE A 331 8.07 -34.47 -20.23
N ARG A 332 8.70 -35.61 -19.93
CA ARG A 332 9.63 -35.85 -18.81
C ARG A 332 8.94 -35.60 -17.45
N PRO A 333 7.93 -36.41 -17.11
CA PRO A 333 7.07 -36.15 -15.95
C PRO A 333 7.81 -36.17 -14.62
N ASN A 334 8.86 -37.00 -14.50
CA ASN A 334 9.62 -37.22 -13.26
C ASN A 334 10.85 -36.33 -13.11
N ASP A 335 11.19 -35.53 -14.14
CA ASP A 335 12.31 -34.59 -14.05
C ASP A 335 11.93 -33.40 -13.16
N ALA A 336 12.95 -32.89 -12.43
CA ALA A 336 12.77 -31.65 -11.67
C ALA A 336 12.39 -30.49 -12.61
N ILE A 337 11.35 -29.73 -12.24
CA ILE A 337 10.95 -28.56 -13.03
C ILE A 337 11.92 -27.40 -12.79
N THR A 338 12.29 -26.71 -13.87
CA THR A 338 13.05 -25.45 -13.77
C THR A 338 12.12 -24.27 -13.64
N GLY A 339 12.60 -23.15 -13.06
CA GLY A 339 11.81 -21.91 -12.97
C GLY A 339 11.34 -21.40 -14.34
N ALA A 340 12.14 -21.56 -15.40
CA ALA A 340 11.76 -21.18 -16.76
C ALA A 340 10.60 -22.05 -17.30
N GLU A 341 10.64 -23.36 -17.07
CA GLU A 341 9.58 -24.28 -17.48
C GLU A 341 8.28 -24.04 -16.70
N ALA A 342 8.38 -23.77 -15.40
CA ALA A 342 7.24 -23.39 -14.57
C ALA A 342 6.59 -22.09 -15.07
N ALA A 343 7.39 -21.07 -15.39
CA ALA A 343 6.91 -19.81 -15.95
C ALA A 343 6.17 -20.01 -17.28
N VAL A 344 6.70 -20.85 -18.18
CA VAL A 344 6.06 -21.17 -19.44
C VAL A 344 4.71 -21.89 -19.24
N MET A 345 4.64 -22.85 -18.31
CA MET A 345 3.38 -23.52 -17.99
C MET A 345 2.32 -22.55 -17.46
N LEU A 346 2.72 -21.69 -16.51
CA LEU A 346 1.84 -20.65 -15.96
C LEU A 346 1.37 -19.66 -17.03
N GLN A 347 2.28 -19.22 -17.91
CA GLN A 347 1.93 -18.33 -19.03
C GLN A 347 0.95 -19.00 -20.00
N ASN A 348 1.17 -20.25 -20.36
CA ASN A 348 0.28 -20.99 -21.26
C ASN A 348 -1.11 -21.19 -20.65
N VAL A 349 -1.19 -21.44 -19.34
CA VAL A 349 -2.46 -21.50 -18.63
C VAL A 349 -3.16 -20.14 -18.68
N SER A 350 -2.46 -19.06 -18.35
CA SER A 350 -3.04 -17.69 -18.38
C SER A 350 -3.54 -17.31 -19.78
N TYR A 351 -2.78 -17.64 -20.81
CA TYR A 351 -3.13 -17.32 -22.21
C TYR A 351 -4.37 -18.08 -22.69
N ASN A 352 -4.54 -19.32 -22.23
CA ASN A 352 -5.67 -20.16 -22.61
C ASN A 352 -6.86 -20.00 -21.66
N PHE A 353 -6.70 -19.29 -20.54
CA PHE A 353 -7.74 -19.13 -19.52
C PHE A 353 -9.01 -18.47 -20.06
N ASP A 354 -8.88 -17.44 -20.90
CA ASP A 354 -10.03 -16.80 -21.58
C ASP A 354 -10.76 -17.79 -22.51
N SER A 355 -10.05 -18.74 -23.11
CA SER A 355 -10.61 -19.82 -23.91
C SER A 355 -11.30 -20.87 -23.06
N PHE A 356 -10.80 -21.12 -21.82
CA PHE A 356 -11.46 -22.01 -20.86
C PHE A 356 -12.76 -21.43 -20.31
N ALA A 357 -12.79 -20.15 -19.98
CA ALA A 357 -13.98 -19.45 -19.48
C ALA A 357 -15.13 -19.49 -20.50
N PHE A 358 -14.82 -19.63 -21.79
CA PHE A 358 -15.83 -19.77 -22.86
C PHE A 358 -16.46 -21.17 -22.89
N PHE A 359 -15.71 -22.23 -22.57
CA PHE A 359 -16.20 -23.61 -22.57
C PHE A 359 -16.69 -24.09 -21.19
N TYR A 360 -16.15 -23.49 -20.11
CA TYR A 360 -16.48 -23.81 -18.73
C TYR A 360 -16.62 -22.48 -17.98
N PRO A 361 -17.85 -21.92 -17.87
CA PRO A 361 -18.03 -20.70 -17.11
C PRO A 361 -17.54 -20.93 -15.68
N ALA A 362 -16.62 -20.08 -15.24
CA ALA A 362 -16.11 -20.09 -13.88
C ALA A 362 -17.27 -19.98 -12.87
N PRO A 363 -17.16 -20.55 -11.68
CA PRO A 363 -18.11 -20.28 -10.59
C PRO A 363 -18.28 -18.77 -10.42
N PRO A 364 -19.48 -18.26 -10.08
CA PRO A 364 -19.77 -16.83 -10.04
C PRO A 364 -18.88 -16.03 -9.10
N ASP A 365 -18.15 -16.66 -8.20
CA ASP A 365 -17.26 -16.04 -7.21
C ASP A 365 -15.76 -16.29 -7.47
N PHE A 366 -15.40 -16.86 -8.65
CA PHE A 366 -14.02 -17.15 -9.00
C PHE A 366 -13.33 -15.91 -9.59
N ASP A 367 -12.40 -15.33 -8.83
CA ASP A 367 -11.44 -14.33 -9.32
C ASP A 367 -10.05 -14.98 -9.48
N PRO A 368 -9.60 -15.22 -10.73
CA PRO A 368 -8.29 -15.84 -10.99
C PRO A 368 -7.11 -14.96 -10.51
N PHE A 369 -7.35 -13.70 -10.18
CA PHE A 369 -6.35 -12.76 -9.66
C PHE A 369 -6.43 -12.59 -8.15
N SER A 370 -7.41 -13.21 -7.48
CA SER A 370 -7.52 -13.27 -6.01
C SER A 370 -6.76 -14.46 -5.42
N LEU A 371 -5.68 -14.89 -6.06
CA LEU A 371 -4.72 -15.77 -5.39
C LEU A 371 -4.29 -15.06 -4.10
N PRO A 372 -4.37 -15.72 -2.93
CA PRO A 372 -3.91 -15.10 -1.69
C PRO A 372 -2.54 -14.48 -1.92
N ASP A 373 -2.35 -13.21 -1.52
CA ASP A 373 -1.09 -12.45 -1.70
C ASP A 373 0.15 -13.23 -1.27
N ARG A 374 -0.03 -14.24 -0.44
CA ARG A 374 0.98 -15.19 0.02
C ARG A 374 1.59 -16.07 -1.09
N PHE A 375 0.86 -16.31 -2.19
CA PHE A 375 1.38 -17.11 -3.31
C PHE A 375 2.32 -16.34 -4.23
N VAL A 376 2.17 -15.02 -4.30
CA VAL A 376 3.02 -14.16 -5.14
C VAL A 376 4.49 -14.22 -4.70
N HIS A 377 4.74 -14.41 -3.41
CA HIS A 377 6.11 -14.52 -2.85
C HIS A 377 6.77 -15.89 -3.03
N TRP A 378 6.02 -16.93 -3.40
CA TRP A 378 6.57 -18.27 -3.61
C TRP A 378 7.29 -18.44 -4.96
N PHE A 379 6.99 -17.55 -5.92
CA PHE A 379 7.56 -17.58 -7.28
C PHE A 379 8.54 -16.42 -7.53
N ALA A 380 8.84 -15.60 -6.55
CA ALA A 380 9.84 -14.53 -6.60
C ALA A 380 11.16 -15.01 -5.96
#